data_ac314f0a4f1f86a25cc83bf7965488cc
#
_entry.id   ac314f0a4f1f86a25cc83bf7965488cc
#
_cell.length_a   1.000
_cell.length_b   1.000
_cell.length_c   1.000
_cell.angle_alpha   90.00
_cell.angle_beta   90.00
_cell.angle_gamma   90.00
#
_symmetry.space_group_name_H-M   'P 1'
#
loop_
_entity.id
_entity.type
_entity.pdbx_description
1 polymer ?
#
loop_
_entity_poly.entity_id
_entity_poly.type
_entity_poly.pdbx_seq_one_letter_code
_entity_poly.pdbx_strand_id
1 'polypeptide(L)'
;APVVLQPILTGSAIISGSFTLNETRDIALLLESGRLPVPIDLVQERTVDSILGADSLEKSVIAGIIGLALVLVFMTMYYRIPGLVAASALFIYASLILAIFKILPVTLTLSGVAAAILSIGMAVDANILIFERMKDELRSGRTLTSAINIGFNRAWPAIRDSNVSTLITCGILYYFSNQLGTTVVQGFAATLAIGVMISMLSAVLISRTFLRVLALTLFGRKANMFVPTKGGSLPHMDQQ
;
A
#
# COMPACT_ATOMS: atom_id res chain seq x y z
N ALA A 1 6.88 5.28 51.00
CA ALA A 1 6.96 6.75 50.98
C ALA A 1 8.13 7.17 51.92
N PRO A 2 8.97 8.12 51.55
CA PRO A 2 10.06 8.58 52.39
C PRO A 2 9.47 9.30 53.62
N VAL A 3 10.06 9.04 54.80
CA VAL A 3 9.66 9.65 56.05
C VAL A 3 10.68 10.75 56.40
N VAL A 4 10.18 11.95 56.70
CA VAL A 4 11.03 13.07 57.09
C VAL A 4 11.40 12.87 58.57
N LEU A 5 12.66 12.56 58.85
CA LEU A 5 13.16 12.27 60.19
C LEU A 5 13.55 13.54 60.95
N GLN A 6 13.91 14.63 60.25
CA GLN A 6 14.32 15.90 60.84
C GLN A 6 13.81 17.09 60.03
N PRO A 7 13.54 18.24 60.65
CA PRO A 7 13.13 19.45 59.91
C PRO A 7 14.27 19.94 59.00
N ILE A 8 13.96 20.22 57.74
CA ILE A 8 14.92 20.67 56.72
C ILE A 8 15.13 22.20 56.93
N LEU A 9 16.18 22.55 57.68
CA LEU A 9 16.48 23.95 57.97
C LEU A 9 17.47 24.60 56.99
N THR A 10 18.18 23.79 56.17
CA THR A 10 19.28 24.26 55.34
C THR A 10 18.92 24.33 53.84
N GLY A 11 17.67 24.05 53.47
CA GLY A 11 17.22 24.03 52.08
C GLY A 11 17.76 22.85 51.24
N SER A 12 18.53 21.95 51.85
CA SER A 12 19.02 20.70 51.23
C SER A 12 18.62 19.50 52.09
N ALA A 13 18.23 18.41 51.43
CA ALA A 13 17.85 17.15 52.07
C ALA A 13 18.58 15.99 51.43
N ILE A 14 18.90 14.99 52.25
CA ILE A 14 19.54 13.74 51.78
C ILE A 14 18.52 12.62 51.91
N ILE A 15 18.29 11.89 50.84
CA ILE A 15 17.46 10.69 50.85
C ILE A 15 18.39 9.50 51.09
N SER A 16 18.25 8.84 52.25
CA SER A 16 19.05 7.66 52.59
C SER A 16 18.18 6.42 52.71
N GLY A 17 18.69 5.28 52.26
CA GLY A 17 18.03 3.98 52.32
C GLY A 17 18.86 2.89 51.67
N SER A 18 18.36 1.67 51.65
CA SER A 18 18.98 0.55 50.96
C SER A 18 18.55 0.57 49.49
N PHE A 19 19.20 1.39 48.66
CA PHE A 19 18.94 1.51 47.24
C PHE A 19 20.02 0.78 46.44
N THR A 20 19.62 0.15 45.34
CA THR A 20 20.55 -0.31 44.30
C THR A 20 21.05 0.89 43.50
N LEU A 21 22.19 0.70 42.80
CA LEU A 21 22.81 1.75 42.02
C LEU A 21 21.91 2.29 40.88
N ASN A 22 21.04 1.43 40.32
CA ASN A 22 20.07 1.82 39.32
C ASN A 22 18.92 2.64 39.93
N GLU A 23 18.37 2.22 41.07
CA GLU A 23 17.32 2.96 41.76
C GLU A 23 17.79 4.35 42.20
N THR A 24 19.04 4.45 42.67
CA THR A 24 19.63 5.75 43.02
C THR A 24 19.73 6.69 41.83
N ARG A 25 20.06 6.14 40.67
CA ARG A 25 20.17 6.91 39.44
C ARG A 25 18.82 7.39 38.95
N ASP A 26 17.79 6.53 39.02
CA ASP A 26 16.41 6.88 38.64
C ASP A 26 15.83 7.94 39.58
N ILE A 27 16.07 7.82 40.88
CA ILE A 27 15.64 8.82 41.86
C ILE A 27 16.35 10.16 41.62
N ALA A 28 17.66 10.13 41.32
CA ALA A 28 18.41 11.35 41.00
C ALA A 28 17.87 12.04 39.74
N LEU A 29 17.58 11.29 38.65
CA LEU A 29 16.96 11.81 37.43
C LEU A 29 15.58 12.40 37.68
N LEU A 30 14.76 11.75 38.54
CA LEU A 30 13.42 12.25 38.91
C LEU A 30 13.50 13.56 39.70
N LEU A 31 14.51 13.68 40.56
CA LEU A 31 14.73 14.90 41.37
C LEU A 31 15.31 16.04 40.51
N GLU A 32 16.21 15.72 39.58
CA GLU A 32 16.83 16.69 38.66
C GLU A 32 15.85 17.21 37.61
N SER A 33 14.91 16.37 37.15
CA SER A 33 13.82 16.79 36.25
C SER A 33 12.82 17.75 36.86
N GLY A 34 12.89 17.97 38.17
CA GLY A 34 12.03 18.88 38.95
C GLY A 34 10.62 18.31 39.15
N ARG A 35 9.89 18.96 40.05
CA ARG A 35 8.49 18.61 40.32
C ARG A 35 7.62 19.13 39.20
N LEU A 36 7.06 18.22 38.40
CA LEU A 36 6.07 18.61 37.39
C LEU A 36 4.89 19.32 38.05
N PRO A 37 4.51 20.52 37.58
CA PRO A 37 3.43 21.30 38.19
C PRO A 37 2.04 20.66 37.99
N VAL A 38 1.95 19.67 37.14
CA VAL A 38 0.70 18.93 36.84
C VAL A 38 1.00 17.43 36.90
N PRO A 39 0.16 16.63 37.60
CA PRO A 39 0.30 15.18 37.57
C PRO A 39 0.17 14.68 36.13
N ILE A 40 1.14 13.89 35.69
CA ILE A 40 1.12 13.25 34.36
C ILE A 40 0.71 11.80 34.59
N ASP A 41 -0.42 11.42 33.98
CA ASP A 41 -0.86 10.05 33.93
C ASP A 41 -0.36 9.42 32.62
N LEU A 42 0.26 8.24 32.73
CA LEU A 42 0.66 7.45 31.57
C LEU A 42 -0.60 6.87 30.92
N VAL A 43 -1.07 7.48 29.84
CA VAL A 43 -2.31 7.11 29.15
C VAL A 43 -2.12 5.83 28.35
N GLN A 44 -0.93 5.62 27.76
CA GLN A 44 -0.63 4.42 26.99
C GLN A 44 0.88 4.20 26.92
N GLU A 45 1.31 2.98 27.25
CA GLU A 45 2.65 2.47 26.97
C GLU A 45 2.53 1.28 26.02
N ARG A 46 3.32 1.27 24.96
CA ARG A 46 3.34 0.18 23.98
C ARG A 46 4.78 -0.26 23.75
N THR A 47 5.15 -1.34 24.39
CA THR A 47 6.44 -1.99 24.18
C THR A 47 6.30 -3.03 23.08
N VAL A 48 7.03 -2.89 21.99
CA VAL A 48 7.11 -3.89 20.92
C VAL A 48 8.52 -4.45 20.90
N ASP A 49 8.63 -5.76 21.03
CA ASP A 49 9.92 -6.45 20.98
C ASP A 49 10.48 -6.37 19.55
N SER A 50 11.73 -5.89 19.41
CA SER A 50 12.36 -5.68 18.11
C SER A 50 12.54 -6.98 17.31
N ILE A 51 12.70 -8.12 17.99
CA ILE A 51 12.84 -9.45 17.39
C ILE A 51 11.53 -9.89 16.73
N LEU A 52 10.38 -9.67 17.41
CA LEU A 52 9.05 -9.98 16.87
C LEU A 52 8.72 -9.11 15.65
N GLY A 53 9.18 -7.86 15.63
CA GLY A 53 8.99 -6.95 14.50
C GLY A 53 9.77 -7.39 13.25
N ALA A 54 11.01 -7.83 13.39
CA ALA A 54 11.85 -8.29 12.29
C ALA A 54 11.33 -9.59 11.67
N ASP A 55 10.97 -10.58 12.47
CA ASP A 55 10.40 -11.87 11.99
C ASP A 55 9.06 -11.67 11.26
N SER A 56 8.20 -10.81 11.81
CA SER A 56 6.91 -10.49 11.19
C SER A 56 7.08 -9.74 9.86
N LEU A 57 8.06 -8.85 9.76
CA LEU A 57 8.38 -8.13 8.53
C LEU A 57 8.89 -9.09 7.45
N GLU A 58 9.82 -9.97 7.78
CA GLU A 58 10.38 -10.96 6.86
C GLU A 58 9.27 -11.87 6.31
N LYS A 59 8.44 -12.43 7.17
CA LYS A 59 7.29 -13.27 6.77
C LYS A 59 6.29 -12.52 5.89
N SER A 60 6.02 -11.24 6.18
CA SER A 60 5.12 -10.40 5.40
C SER A 60 5.69 -10.10 4.01
N VAL A 61 7.00 -9.83 3.89
CA VAL A 61 7.67 -9.60 2.61
C VAL A 61 7.63 -10.89 1.75
N ILE A 62 7.94 -12.04 2.35
CA ILE A 62 7.86 -13.33 1.65
C ILE A 62 6.43 -13.60 1.16
N ALA A 63 5.43 -13.41 2.01
CA ALA A 63 4.03 -13.56 1.63
C ALA A 63 3.63 -12.61 0.50
N GLY A 64 4.09 -11.35 0.54
CA GLY A 64 3.88 -10.37 -0.52
C GLY A 64 4.51 -10.78 -1.85
N ILE A 65 5.73 -11.29 -1.85
CA ILE A 65 6.42 -11.78 -3.05
C ILE A 65 5.69 -12.99 -3.64
N ILE A 66 5.28 -13.94 -2.81
CA ILE A 66 4.53 -15.12 -3.25
C ILE A 66 3.18 -14.69 -3.84
N GLY A 67 2.44 -13.81 -3.15
CA GLY A 67 1.17 -13.28 -3.64
C GLY A 67 1.32 -12.55 -4.97
N LEU A 68 2.35 -11.70 -5.10
CA LEU A 68 2.66 -11.01 -6.35
C LEU A 68 2.99 -12.00 -7.47
N ALA A 69 3.82 -13.02 -7.23
CA ALA A 69 4.17 -14.03 -8.21
C ALA A 69 2.94 -14.81 -8.69
N LEU A 70 2.06 -15.23 -7.78
CA LEU A 70 0.82 -15.91 -8.12
C LEU A 70 -0.09 -15.05 -9.01
N VAL A 71 -0.25 -13.77 -8.68
CA VAL A 71 -1.04 -12.82 -9.48
C VAL A 71 -0.43 -12.64 -10.87
N LEU A 72 0.89 -12.48 -10.98
CA LEU A 72 1.59 -12.35 -12.27
C LEU A 72 1.41 -13.59 -13.16
N VAL A 73 1.57 -14.78 -12.57
CA VAL A 73 1.36 -16.06 -13.28
C VAL A 73 -0.09 -16.16 -13.74
N PHE A 74 -1.06 -15.92 -12.86
CA PHE A 74 -2.48 -15.98 -13.21
C PHE A 74 -2.83 -15.00 -14.34
N MET A 75 -2.39 -13.74 -14.23
CA MET A 75 -2.64 -12.71 -15.24
C MET A 75 -2.04 -13.08 -16.59
N THR A 76 -0.81 -13.60 -16.61
CA THR A 76 -0.13 -13.99 -17.85
C THR A 76 -0.80 -15.21 -18.49
N MET A 77 -1.20 -16.20 -17.71
CA MET A 77 -1.90 -17.37 -18.21
C MET A 77 -3.29 -17.05 -18.74
N TYR A 78 -4.04 -16.21 -18.04
CA TYR A 78 -5.42 -15.91 -18.40
C TYR A 78 -5.54 -14.86 -19.53
N TYR A 79 -4.78 -13.77 -19.44
CA TYR A 79 -4.88 -12.65 -20.40
C TYR A 79 -3.82 -12.69 -21.50
N ARG A 80 -2.86 -13.63 -21.46
CA ARG A 80 -1.79 -13.75 -22.47
C ARG A 80 -1.05 -12.43 -22.67
N ILE A 81 -1.14 -11.81 -23.87
CA ILE A 81 -0.43 -10.56 -24.20
C ILE A 81 -0.84 -9.38 -23.31
N PRO A 82 -2.13 -9.05 -23.11
CA PRO A 82 -2.52 -8.06 -22.11
C PRO A 82 -2.00 -8.37 -20.71
N GLY A 83 -1.91 -9.67 -20.34
CA GLY A 83 -1.34 -10.09 -19.06
C GLY A 83 0.13 -9.72 -18.89
N LEU A 84 0.94 -9.83 -19.94
CA LEU A 84 2.34 -9.37 -19.94
C LEU A 84 2.45 -7.85 -19.78
N VAL A 85 1.53 -7.09 -20.40
CA VAL A 85 1.44 -5.64 -20.20
C VAL A 85 1.11 -5.31 -18.76
N ALA A 86 0.13 -6.01 -18.16
CA ALA A 86 -0.20 -5.81 -16.74
C ALA A 86 0.98 -6.18 -15.83
N ALA A 87 1.69 -7.24 -16.12
CA ALA A 87 2.87 -7.65 -15.36
C ALA A 87 3.96 -6.57 -15.39
N SER A 88 4.24 -5.99 -16.55
CA SER A 88 5.21 -4.90 -16.68
C SER A 88 4.73 -3.61 -15.98
N ALA A 89 3.46 -3.28 -16.11
CA ALA A 89 2.86 -2.14 -15.41
C ALA A 89 2.91 -2.31 -13.89
N LEU A 90 2.66 -3.53 -13.40
CA LEU A 90 2.72 -3.85 -11.97
C LEU A 90 4.15 -3.80 -11.43
N PHE A 91 5.15 -4.22 -12.23
CA PHE A 91 6.56 -4.07 -11.85
C PHE A 91 6.95 -2.60 -11.70
N ILE A 92 6.55 -1.75 -12.65
CA ILE A 92 6.79 -0.30 -12.56
C ILE A 92 6.03 0.30 -11.37
N TYR A 93 4.78 -0.11 -11.13
CA TYR A 93 4.01 0.29 -9.96
C TYR A 93 4.72 -0.05 -8.65
N ALA A 94 5.20 -1.30 -8.50
CA ALA A 94 5.94 -1.73 -7.31
C ALA A 94 7.23 -0.91 -7.11
N SER A 95 7.94 -0.62 -8.20
CA SER A 95 9.14 0.22 -8.17
C SER A 95 8.82 1.67 -7.76
N LEU A 96 7.71 2.23 -8.25
CA LEU A 96 7.25 3.58 -7.90
C LEU A 96 6.84 3.68 -6.43
N ILE A 97 6.11 2.70 -5.90
CA ILE A 97 5.68 2.70 -4.49
C ILE A 97 6.89 2.64 -3.56
N LEU A 98 7.88 1.80 -3.87
CA LEU A 98 9.13 1.71 -3.11
C LEU A 98 9.94 3.01 -3.18
N ALA A 99 10.01 3.65 -4.36
CA ALA A 99 10.68 4.92 -4.54
C ALA A 99 10.02 6.03 -3.70
N ILE A 100 8.68 6.08 -3.70
CA ILE A 100 7.94 7.09 -2.92
C ILE A 100 8.12 6.87 -1.43
N PHE A 101 8.10 5.61 -0.93
CA PHE A 101 8.37 5.33 0.49
C PHE A 101 9.80 5.68 0.91
N LYS A 102 10.76 5.63 -0.02
CA LYS A 102 12.13 6.06 0.24
C LYS A 102 12.28 7.59 0.28
N ILE A 103 11.49 8.31 -0.52
CA ILE A 103 11.52 9.78 -0.59
C ILE A 103 10.74 10.39 0.58
N LEU A 104 9.56 9.86 0.85
CA LEU A 104 8.75 10.28 2.00
C LEU A 104 9.25 9.53 3.24
N PRO A 105 9.58 10.22 4.35
CA PRO A 105 10.01 9.57 5.58
C PRO A 105 8.81 8.92 6.29
N VAL A 106 8.16 7.97 5.61
CA VAL A 106 7.03 7.21 6.17
C VAL A 106 7.59 6.01 6.93
N THR A 107 7.27 5.93 8.21
CA THR A 107 7.59 4.72 9.00
C THR A 107 6.72 3.56 8.54
N LEU A 108 7.33 2.57 7.90
CA LEU A 108 6.65 1.34 7.49
C LEU A 108 6.34 0.50 8.73
N THR A 109 5.11 0.62 9.20
CA THR A 109 4.56 -0.30 10.23
C THR A 109 4.16 -1.63 9.58
N LEU A 110 3.99 -2.68 10.38
CA LEU A 110 3.51 -3.98 9.88
C LEU A 110 2.16 -3.84 9.15
N SER A 111 1.28 -2.99 9.67
CA SER A 111 0.01 -2.65 9.01
C SER A 111 0.21 -1.88 7.70
N GLY A 112 1.24 -1.03 7.62
CA GLY A 112 1.63 -0.36 6.39
C GLY A 112 2.11 -1.34 5.32
N VAL A 113 2.89 -2.35 5.68
CA VAL A 113 3.28 -3.44 4.75
C VAL A 113 2.05 -4.19 4.24
N ALA A 114 1.11 -4.53 5.13
CA ALA A 114 -0.15 -5.17 4.74
C ALA A 114 -0.96 -4.28 3.76
N ALA A 115 -1.03 -2.96 4.00
CA ALA A 115 -1.67 -2.01 3.11
C ALA A 115 -0.97 -1.91 1.75
N ALA A 116 0.37 -1.97 1.70
CA ALA A 116 1.13 -2.00 0.47
C ALA A 116 0.81 -3.25 -0.37
N ILE A 117 0.76 -4.42 0.25
CA ILE A 117 0.39 -5.68 -0.41
C ILE A 117 -1.06 -5.60 -0.94
N LEU A 118 -1.99 -5.09 -0.14
CA LEU A 118 -3.38 -4.89 -0.55
C LEU A 118 -3.48 -3.94 -1.76
N SER A 119 -2.71 -2.86 -1.77
CA SER A 119 -2.70 -1.89 -2.87
C SER A 119 -2.19 -2.47 -4.19
N ILE A 120 -1.28 -3.46 -4.15
CA ILE A 120 -0.86 -4.24 -5.32
C ILE A 120 -2.06 -4.97 -5.93
N GLY A 121 -2.89 -5.62 -5.12
CA GLY A 121 -4.10 -6.30 -5.57
C GLY A 121 -5.07 -5.35 -6.27
N MET A 122 -5.29 -4.15 -5.71
CA MET A 122 -6.15 -3.12 -6.33
C MET A 122 -5.57 -2.54 -7.62
N ALA A 123 -4.24 -2.45 -7.73
CA ALA A 123 -3.59 -2.00 -8.95
C ALA A 123 -3.81 -2.99 -10.11
N VAL A 124 -3.83 -4.28 -9.81
CA VAL A 124 -4.13 -5.35 -10.78
C VAL A 124 -5.58 -5.30 -11.22
N ASP A 125 -6.52 -5.07 -10.30
CA ASP A 125 -7.96 -5.02 -10.58
C ASP A 125 -8.30 -3.94 -11.62
N ALA A 126 -7.71 -2.76 -11.53
CA ALA A 126 -7.85 -1.71 -12.53
C ALA A 126 -7.43 -2.17 -13.94
N ASN A 127 -6.33 -2.92 -14.05
CA ASN A 127 -5.86 -3.47 -15.33
C ASN A 127 -6.82 -4.54 -15.87
N ILE A 128 -7.32 -5.42 -15.01
CA ILE A 128 -8.31 -6.45 -15.36
C ILE A 128 -9.55 -5.81 -15.97
N LEU A 129 -10.07 -4.77 -15.32
CA LEU A 129 -11.28 -4.09 -15.80
C LEU A 129 -11.07 -3.47 -17.19
N ILE A 130 -9.91 -2.85 -17.44
CA ILE A 130 -9.56 -2.31 -18.76
C ILE A 130 -9.51 -3.44 -19.79
N PHE A 131 -8.90 -4.59 -19.48
CA PHE A 131 -8.77 -5.71 -20.42
C PHE A 131 -10.10 -6.38 -20.71
N GLU A 132 -10.98 -6.55 -19.73
CA GLU A 132 -12.31 -7.11 -19.99
C GLU A 132 -13.15 -6.18 -20.88
N ARG A 133 -13.12 -4.87 -20.63
CA ARG A 133 -13.79 -3.91 -21.53
C ARG A 133 -13.21 -3.88 -22.93
N MET A 134 -11.88 -3.92 -23.05
CA MET A 134 -11.21 -4.03 -24.35
C MET A 134 -11.59 -5.32 -25.09
N LYS A 135 -11.67 -6.44 -24.39
CA LYS A 135 -12.05 -7.73 -24.93
C LYS A 135 -13.50 -7.76 -25.42
N ASP A 136 -14.42 -7.12 -24.72
CA ASP A 136 -15.81 -6.95 -25.14
C ASP A 136 -15.90 -6.16 -26.46
N GLU A 137 -15.12 -5.09 -26.59
CA GLU A 137 -15.06 -4.30 -27.83
C GLU A 137 -14.44 -5.06 -29.00
N LEU A 138 -13.42 -5.90 -28.75
CA LEU A 138 -12.84 -6.78 -29.77
C LEU A 138 -13.84 -7.83 -30.25
N ARG A 139 -14.63 -8.40 -29.33
CA ARG A 139 -15.70 -9.36 -29.68
C ARG A 139 -16.83 -8.73 -30.50
N SER A 140 -17.05 -7.44 -30.35
CA SER A 140 -18.00 -6.69 -31.16
C SER A 140 -17.49 -6.33 -32.57
N GLY A 141 -16.29 -6.86 -32.95
CA GLY A 141 -15.72 -6.67 -34.29
C GLY A 141 -14.95 -5.37 -34.50
N ARG A 142 -14.59 -4.65 -33.43
CA ARG A 142 -13.78 -3.42 -33.53
C ARG A 142 -12.32 -3.73 -33.75
N THR A 143 -11.61 -2.80 -34.38
CA THR A 143 -10.14 -2.89 -34.51
C THR A 143 -9.47 -2.79 -33.14
N LEU A 144 -8.27 -3.41 -32.97
CA LEU A 144 -7.56 -3.46 -31.71
C LEU A 144 -7.32 -2.05 -31.10
N THR A 145 -6.89 -1.11 -31.94
CA THR A 145 -6.65 0.29 -31.49
C THR A 145 -7.94 0.97 -31.01
N SER A 146 -9.04 0.75 -31.72
CA SER A 146 -10.35 1.27 -31.31
C SER A 146 -10.83 0.61 -30.02
N ALA A 147 -10.70 -0.71 -29.89
CA ALA A 147 -11.09 -1.47 -28.72
C ALA A 147 -10.30 -1.04 -27.46
N ILE A 148 -8.99 -0.77 -27.58
CA ILE A 148 -8.19 -0.25 -26.46
C ILE A 148 -8.70 1.11 -25.99
N ASN A 149 -8.96 2.05 -26.94
CA ASN A 149 -9.40 3.39 -26.57
C ASN A 149 -10.82 3.39 -25.97
N ILE A 150 -11.74 2.68 -26.56
CA ILE A 150 -13.13 2.61 -26.10
C ILE A 150 -13.20 1.81 -24.79
N GLY A 151 -12.51 0.67 -24.70
CA GLY A 151 -12.44 -0.15 -23.50
C GLY A 151 -11.90 0.61 -22.31
N PHE A 152 -10.82 1.39 -22.49
CA PHE A 152 -10.29 2.27 -21.47
C PHE A 152 -11.31 3.32 -21.03
N ASN A 153 -11.93 4.05 -21.98
CA ASN A 153 -12.89 5.09 -21.66
C ASN A 153 -14.13 4.55 -20.93
N ARG A 154 -14.54 3.31 -21.22
CA ARG A 154 -15.66 2.64 -20.52
C ARG A 154 -15.28 2.11 -19.15
N ALA A 155 -14.00 1.69 -18.95
CA ALA A 155 -13.52 1.22 -17.66
C ALA A 155 -13.21 2.38 -16.71
N TRP A 156 -12.76 3.51 -17.22
CA TRP A 156 -12.23 4.63 -16.43
C TRP A 156 -13.19 5.16 -15.34
N PRO A 157 -14.48 5.41 -15.60
CA PRO A 157 -15.38 5.89 -14.55
C PRO A 157 -15.45 4.93 -13.36
N ALA A 158 -15.56 3.62 -13.60
CA ALA A 158 -15.63 2.62 -12.53
C ALA A 158 -14.33 2.55 -11.72
N ILE A 159 -13.17 2.60 -12.40
CA ILE A 159 -11.85 2.62 -11.74
C ILE A 159 -11.70 3.88 -10.88
N ARG A 160 -12.07 5.04 -11.42
CA ARG A 160 -12.01 6.31 -10.68
C ARG A 160 -12.91 6.28 -9.45
N ASP A 161 -14.15 5.88 -9.61
CA ASP A 161 -15.17 5.94 -8.55
C ASP A 161 -14.83 4.96 -7.41
N SER A 162 -14.35 3.75 -7.74
CA SER A 162 -13.85 2.78 -6.78
C SER A 162 -12.64 3.32 -5.98
N ASN A 163 -11.64 3.87 -6.67
CA ASN A 163 -10.44 4.40 -6.03
C ASN A 163 -10.72 5.66 -5.20
N VAL A 164 -11.61 6.54 -5.66
CA VAL A 164 -12.06 7.71 -4.89
C VAL A 164 -12.75 7.26 -3.61
N SER A 165 -13.63 6.26 -3.66
CA SER A 165 -14.28 5.68 -2.48
C SER A 165 -13.23 5.15 -1.47
N THR A 166 -12.20 4.45 -1.96
CA THR A 166 -11.11 3.97 -1.12
C THR A 166 -10.31 5.12 -0.51
N LEU A 167 -10.03 6.19 -1.28
CA LEU A 167 -9.32 7.37 -0.76
C LEU A 167 -10.13 8.10 0.32
N ILE A 168 -11.45 8.20 0.16
CA ILE A 168 -12.34 8.75 1.19
C ILE A 168 -12.26 7.91 2.46
N THR A 169 -12.33 6.58 2.33
CA THR A 169 -12.21 5.66 3.47
C THR A 169 -10.86 5.81 4.16
N CYS A 170 -9.76 5.89 3.40
CA CYS A 170 -8.43 6.15 3.95
C CYS A 170 -8.37 7.49 4.70
N GLY A 171 -8.97 8.54 4.16
CA GLY A 171 -9.05 9.85 4.80
C GLY A 171 -9.79 9.81 6.15
N ILE A 172 -10.92 9.12 6.18
CA ILE A 172 -11.71 8.92 7.40
C ILE A 172 -10.89 8.11 8.43
N LEU A 173 -10.29 6.99 8.03
CA LEU A 173 -9.47 6.16 8.90
C LEU A 173 -8.26 6.94 9.46
N TYR A 174 -7.60 7.71 8.61
CA TYR A 174 -6.46 8.55 9.03
C TYR A 174 -6.88 9.60 10.05
N TYR A 175 -7.98 10.31 9.81
CA TYR A 175 -8.51 11.34 10.69
C TYR A 175 -8.87 10.76 12.08
N PHE A 176 -9.67 9.70 12.12
CA PHE A 176 -10.07 9.08 13.39
C PHE A 176 -8.89 8.45 14.13
N SER A 177 -7.97 7.83 13.39
CA SER A 177 -6.77 7.24 13.97
C SER A 177 -5.89 8.28 14.63
N ASN A 178 -5.77 9.46 14.05
CA ASN A 178 -5.03 10.58 14.62
C ASN A 178 -5.68 11.09 15.92
N GLN A 179 -7.01 11.15 15.96
CA GLN A 179 -7.75 11.56 17.17
C GLN A 179 -7.66 10.53 18.32
N LEU A 180 -7.64 9.24 17.96
CA LEU A 180 -7.59 8.13 18.92
C LEU A 180 -6.16 7.70 19.30
N GLY A 181 -5.13 8.32 18.70
CA GLY A 181 -3.73 7.97 18.94
C GLY A 181 -3.33 6.57 18.43
N THR A 182 -4.08 5.96 17.51
CA THR A 182 -3.84 4.60 17.00
C THR A 182 -2.90 4.59 15.81
N THR A 183 -1.59 4.56 16.05
CA THR A 183 -0.55 4.62 15.00
C THR A 183 -0.63 3.48 13.96
N VAL A 184 -1.15 2.31 14.35
CA VAL A 184 -1.31 1.13 13.48
C VAL A 184 -2.27 1.42 12.33
N VAL A 185 -3.46 1.97 12.65
CA VAL A 185 -4.49 2.29 11.65
C VAL A 185 -4.06 3.48 10.80
N GLN A 186 -3.38 4.45 11.41
CA GLN A 186 -2.84 5.61 10.72
C GLN A 186 -1.82 5.20 9.63
N GLY A 187 -0.86 4.33 9.98
CA GLY A 187 0.12 3.81 9.04
C GLY A 187 -0.52 3.02 7.88
N PHE A 188 -1.53 2.18 8.19
CA PHE A 188 -2.32 1.47 7.20
C PHE A 188 -2.99 2.43 6.21
N ALA A 189 -3.76 3.40 6.73
CA ALA A 189 -4.52 4.34 5.92
C ALA A 189 -3.64 5.21 5.02
N ALA A 190 -2.52 5.74 5.55
CA ALA A 190 -1.58 6.54 4.79
C ALA A 190 -0.93 5.74 3.66
N THR A 191 -0.44 4.53 3.95
CA THR A 191 0.19 3.66 2.96
C THR A 191 -0.80 3.24 1.86
N LEU A 192 -2.03 2.89 2.25
CA LEU A 192 -3.08 2.51 1.31
C LEU A 192 -3.44 3.69 0.39
N ALA A 193 -3.60 4.89 0.93
CA ALA A 193 -3.91 6.08 0.14
C ALA A 193 -2.81 6.37 -0.91
N ILE A 194 -1.53 6.30 -0.51
CA ILE A 194 -0.40 6.46 -1.43
C ILE A 194 -0.45 5.37 -2.51
N GLY A 195 -0.64 4.11 -2.14
CA GLY A 195 -0.74 3.00 -3.09
C GLY A 195 -1.86 3.18 -4.11
N VAL A 196 -3.05 3.59 -3.68
CA VAL A 196 -4.20 3.85 -4.56
C VAL A 196 -3.92 5.00 -5.52
N MET A 197 -3.33 6.10 -5.07
CA MET A 197 -2.95 7.21 -5.96
C MET A 197 -1.97 6.78 -7.04
N ILE A 198 -0.94 6.02 -6.66
CA ILE A 198 0.06 5.50 -7.61
C ILE A 198 -0.58 4.50 -8.58
N SER A 199 -1.49 3.64 -8.11
CA SER A 199 -2.18 2.66 -8.96
C SER A 199 -3.03 3.33 -10.03
N MET A 200 -3.74 4.41 -9.69
CA MET A 200 -4.50 5.21 -10.66
C MET A 200 -3.58 5.82 -11.73
N LEU A 201 -2.45 6.41 -11.31
CA LEU A 201 -1.46 6.96 -12.24
C LEU A 201 -0.89 5.87 -13.15
N SER A 202 -0.54 4.70 -12.59
CA SER A 202 -0.02 3.56 -13.33
C SER A 202 -1.03 3.03 -14.36
N ALA A 203 -2.29 2.89 -13.99
CA ALA A 203 -3.34 2.43 -14.90
C ALA A 203 -3.54 3.38 -16.08
N VAL A 204 -3.56 4.70 -15.82
CA VAL A 204 -3.78 5.71 -16.86
C VAL A 204 -2.57 5.89 -17.78
N LEU A 205 -1.37 6.02 -17.19
CA LEU A 205 -0.17 6.37 -17.95
C LEU A 205 0.53 5.14 -18.51
N ILE A 206 0.74 4.12 -17.69
CA ILE A 206 1.59 2.97 -18.05
C ILE A 206 0.79 1.95 -18.84
N SER A 207 -0.31 1.44 -18.28
CA SER A 207 -1.08 0.37 -18.90
C SER A 207 -1.68 0.80 -20.24
N ARG A 208 -2.23 2.00 -20.32
CA ARG A 208 -2.78 2.56 -21.56
C ARG A 208 -1.71 2.77 -22.64
N THR A 209 -0.54 3.31 -22.25
CA THR A 209 0.56 3.56 -23.18
C THR A 209 1.14 2.26 -23.69
N PHE A 210 1.38 1.29 -22.82
CA PHE A 210 1.92 -0.02 -23.21
C PHE A 210 0.98 -0.78 -24.15
N LEU A 211 -0.33 -0.78 -23.86
CA LEU A 211 -1.30 -1.39 -24.78
C LEU A 211 -1.31 -0.71 -26.15
N ARG A 212 -1.21 0.62 -26.21
CA ARG A 212 -1.13 1.34 -27.47
C ARG A 212 0.14 1.03 -28.27
N VAL A 213 1.29 1.06 -27.61
CA VAL A 213 2.57 0.73 -28.23
C VAL A 213 2.54 -0.72 -28.73
N LEU A 214 2.01 -1.64 -27.95
CA LEU A 214 1.92 -3.04 -28.34
C LEU A 214 0.95 -3.25 -29.52
N ALA A 215 -0.15 -2.50 -29.59
CA ALA A 215 -1.08 -2.55 -30.71
C ALA A 215 -0.47 -2.04 -32.03
N LEU A 216 0.50 -1.11 -31.96
CA LEU A 216 1.22 -0.57 -33.11
C LEU A 216 2.36 -1.47 -33.59
N THR A 217 2.79 -2.46 -32.78
CA THR A 217 3.83 -3.42 -33.14
C THR A 217 3.28 -4.62 -33.90
N LEU A 218 4.18 -5.53 -34.35
CA LEU A 218 3.84 -6.74 -35.09
C LEU A 218 2.81 -7.66 -34.41
N PHE A 219 2.66 -7.54 -33.08
CA PHE A 219 1.66 -8.29 -32.32
C PHE A 219 0.22 -7.79 -32.54
N GLY A 220 0.02 -6.54 -32.98
CA GLY A 220 -1.31 -5.99 -33.30
C GLY A 220 -1.99 -6.67 -34.49
N ARG A 221 -1.23 -7.36 -35.36
CA ARG A 221 -1.76 -8.13 -36.48
C ARG A 221 -2.44 -9.45 -36.06
N LYS A 222 -2.19 -9.98 -34.88
CA LYS A 222 -2.76 -11.25 -34.39
C LYS A 222 -3.79 -10.98 -33.28
N ALA A 223 -4.98 -10.47 -33.62
CA ALA A 223 -6.07 -10.21 -32.69
C ALA A 223 -6.44 -11.42 -31.81
N ASN A 224 -6.24 -12.65 -32.30
CA ASN A 224 -6.49 -13.89 -31.58
C ASN A 224 -5.61 -14.08 -30.32
N MET A 225 -4.49 -13.37 -30.21
CA MET A 225 -3.63 -13.42 -29.01
C MET A 225 -4.11 -12.50 -27.89
N PHE A 226 -5.04 -11.59 -28.20
CA PHE A 226 -5.65 -10.66 -27.24
C PHE A 226 -6.99 -11.18 -26.71
N VAL A 227 -7.61 -12.15 -27.37
CA VAL A 227 -8.87 -12.78 -26.96
C VAL A 227 -8.65 -14.26 -26.76
N PRO A 228 -8.81 -14.82 -25.55
CA PRO A 228 -8.82 -16.27 -25.38
C PRO A 228 -10.04 -16.83 -26.10
N THR A 229 -9.80 -17.71 -27.06
CA THR A 229 -10.84 -18.40 -27.86
C THR A 229 -11.64 -19.34 -26.96
N LYS A 230 -12.81 -18.90 -26.48
CA LYS A 230 -13.93 -19.79 -26.17
C LYS A 230 -14.81 -19.84 -27.40
N GLY A 231 -14.73 -20.93 -28.14
CA GLY A 231 -15.64 -21.45 -29.14
C GLY A 231 -16.70 -20.53 -29.76
N GLY A 232 -16.29 -19.52 -30.50
CA GLY A 232 -17.16 -18.73 -31.36
C GLY A 232 -16.25 -18.14 -32.44
N SER A 233 -16.44 -18.58 -33.69
CA SER A 233 -15.76 -18.02 -34.84
C SER A 233 -15.91 -16.50 -34.84
N LEU A 234 -14.78 -15.79 -34.80
CA LEU A 234 -14.76 -14.36 -35.12
C LEU A 234 -15.27 -14.24 -36.55
N PRO A 235 -16.12 -13.26 -36.87
CA PRO A 235 -16.48 -12.99 -38.26
C PRO A 235 -15.19 -12.77 -39.04
N HIS A 236 -15.04 -13.44 -40.17
CA HIS A 236 -13.91 -13.29 -41.07
C HIS A 236 -13.69 -11.81 -41.39
N MET A 237 -12.63 -11.23 -40.85
CA MET A 237 -12.08 -9.98 -41.36
C MET A 237 -11.19 -10.37 -42.55
N ASP A 238 -11.79 -10.75 -43.69
CA ASP A 238 -11.11 -10.78 -44.97
C ASP A 238 -10.91 -9.33 -45.42
N GLN A 239 -9.68 -8.99 -45.56
CA GLN A 239 -8.99 -8.04 -46.46
C GLN A 239 -9.93 -7.03 -47.18
N GLN A 240 -9.94 -5.80 -46.73
CA GLN A 240 -10.01 -4.62 -47.61
C GLN A 240 -8.89 -3.65 -47.22
#